data_87d079a5b1c148941905e770121d9794
#
_entry.id   87d079a5b1c148941905e770121d9794
#
_cell.length_a   1.000
_cell.length_b   1.000
_cell.length_c   1.000
_cell.angle_alpha   90.00
_cell.angle_beta   90.00
_cell.angle_gamma   90.00
#
_symmetry.space_group_name_H-M   'P 1'
#
loop_
_entity.id
_entity.type
_entity.pdbx_description
1 polymer ?
#
loop_
_entity_poly.entity_id
_entity_poly.type
_entity_poly.pdbx_seq_one_letter_code
_entity_poly.pdbx_strand_id
1 'polypeptide(L)'
;MDPEIAQEPKVKGKPTDETGRGPAEFDAYAANYDAELNKGLRLSGESKEYFAEGRMLRLRKRLEDLHIRPKIAFDFGCGTGSATPCFFDILGVESLLGLDPSESSLAEARREWKDYGVAFAISASGWEESCDLAFCNGVFHHIPLEDRPAAFATVRATLKPGGYFAFWENNPWNPLTRLAMRLVPFDADAILVWPHEARGRLRENGFEVLRTDYAFFFPKFLSALRFLEPSLRWLPLGGQYLVLCRKAE
;
A
#
# COMPACT_ATOMS: atom_id res chain seq x y z
N MET A 1 -44.47 -40.96 -9.54
CA MET A 1 -43.16 -40.65 -10.16
C MET A 1 -42.86 -39.20 -9.80
N ASP A 2 -42.13 -39.01 -8.67
CA ASP A 2 -41.70 -37.69 -8.23
C ASP A 2 -40.38 -37.35 -8.93
N PRO A 3 -40.18 -36.13 -9.36
CA PRO A 3 -38.87 -35.72 -9.92
C PRO A 3 -37.88 -35.45 -8.82
N GLU A 4 -36.79 -36.12 -8.91
CA GLU A 4 -35.56 -36.03 -8.10
C GLU A 4 -34.99 -34.60 -8.18
N ILE A 5 -34.98 -33.92 -7.04
CA ILE A 5 -34.35 -32.58 -6.89
C ILE A 5 -32.85 -32.76 -6.89
N ALA A 6 -32.20 -32.32 -7.94
CA ALA A 6 -30.73 -32.31 -8.04
C ALA A 6 -30.15 -31.41 -6.94
N GLN A 7 -29.33 -31.97 -6.06
CA GLN A 7 -28.57 -31.23 -5.07
C GLN A 7 -27.44 -30.46 -5.74
N GLU A 8 -27.43 -29.14 -5.53
CA GLU A 8 -26.30 -28.26 -5.90
C GLU A 8 -25.00 -28.72 -5.22
N PRO A 9 -23.87 -28.66 -5.91
CA PRO A 9 -22.58 -29.04 -5.32
C PRO A 9 -22.19 -28.03 -4.24
N LYS A 10 -21.97 -28.53 -3.01
CA LYS A 10 -21.37 -27.77 -1.91
C LYS A 10 -20.00 -27.24 -2.34
N VAL A 11 -19.90 -25.93 -2.50
CA VAL A 11 -18.65 -25.21 -2.66
C VAL A 11 -17.82 -25.47 -1.40
N LYS A 12 -16.74 -26.22 -1.53
CA LYS A 12 -15.76 -26.44 -0.46
C LYS A 12 -15.19 -25.08 -0.07
N GLY A 13 -15.27 -24.73 1.22
CA GLY A 13 -14.71 -23.52 1.77
C GLY A 13 -13.24 -23.36 1.37
N LYS A 14 -12.82 -22.13 1.11
CA LYS A 14 -11.41 -21.77 0.90
C LYS A 14 -10.58 -22.31 2.08
N PRO A 15 -9.40 -22.88 1.84
CA PRO A 15 -8.50 -23.26 2.93
C PRO A 15 -8.10 -21.98 3.68
N THR A 16 -8.47 -21.91 4.96
CA THR A 16 -7.84 -21.01 5.91
C THR A 16 -6.44 -21.55 6.16
N ASP A 17 -5.41 -20.68 6.14
CA ASP A 17 -4.10 -21.09 6.63
C ASP A 17 -4.19 -21.46 8.12
N GLU A 18 -3.18 -22.14 8.64
CA GLU A 18 -3.14 -22.56 10.06
C GLU A 18 -3.14 -21.39 11.05
N THR A 19 -3.00 -20.12 10.57
CA THR A 19 -3.03 -18.88 11.36
C THR A 19 -4.42 -18.24 11.39
N GLY A 20 -5.39 -18.69 10.56
CA GLY A 20 -6.78 -18.20 10.55
C GLY A 20 -6.96 -16.79 10.01
N ARG A 21 -5.95 -16.25 9.32
CA ARG A 21 -5.93 -14.86 8.84
C ARG A 21 -6.54 -14.75 7.45
N GLY A 22 -7.59 -13.98 7.36
CA GLY A 22 -8.30 -13.67 6.13
C GLY A 22 -8.88 -12.26 6.18
N PRO A 23 -9.62 -11.82 5.15
CA PRO A 23 -10.29 -10.52 5.13
C PRO A 23 -11.08 -10.19 6.40
N ALA A 24 -11.63 -11.20 7.09
CA ALA A 24 -12.35 -11.07 8.36
C ALA A 24 -11.49 -10.57 9.53
N GLU A 25 -10.17 -10.73 9.49
CA GLU A 25 -9.29 -10.21 10.56
C GLU A 25 -9.13 -8.69 10.45
N PHE A 26 -8.96 -8.15 9.25
CA PHE A 26 -8.91 -6.71 9.03
C PHE A 26 -10.26 -6.03 9.34
N ASP A 27 -11.39 -6.70 9.10
CA ASP A 27 -12.72 -6.22 9.50
C ASP A 27 -12.83 -6.05 11.02
N ALA A 28 -12.21 -6.93 11.81
CA ALA A 28 -12.20 -6.81 13.28
C ALA A 28 -11.37 -5.60 13.77
N TYR A 29 -10.34 -5.20 13.03
CA TYR A 29 -9.51 -4.04 13.36
C TYR A 29 -10.02 -2.73 12.76
N ALA A 30 -10.90 -2.74 11.75
CA ALA A 30 -11.35 -1.52 11.06
C ALA A 30 -11.85 -0.44 12.04
N ALA A 31 -12.61 -0.82 13.06
CA ALA A 31 -13.13 0.11 14.10
C ALA A 31 -12.04 0.70 15.01
N ASN A 32 -10.89 0.05 15.18
CA ASN A 32 -9.81 0.44 16.09
C ASN A 32 -8.47 0.65 15.40
N TYR A 33 -8.43 0.56 14.06
CA TYR A 33 -7.21 0.60 13.26
C TYR A 33 -6.32 1.80 13.60
N ASP A 34 -6.90 3.00 13.65
CA ASP A 34 -6.17 4.23 13.96
C ASP A 34 -5.60 4.24 15.36
N ALA A 35 -6.33 3.69 16.34
CA ALA A 35 -5.87 3.64 17.73
C ALA A 35 -4.66 2.68 17.88
N GLU A 36 -4.69 1.55 17.21
CA GLU A 36 -3.61 0.57 17.23
C GLU A 36 -2.38 1.07 16.45
N LEU A 37 -2.58 1.65 15.27
CA LEU A 37 -1.51 2.26 14.47
C LEU A 37 -0.79 3.36 15.26
N ASN A 38 -1.53 4.18 15.99
CA ASN A 38 -0.98 5.25 16.80
C ASN A 38 -0.04 4.76 17.92
N LYS A 39 -0.15 3.49 18.38
CA LYS A 39 0.81 2.92 19.35
C LYS A 39 2.21 2.83 18.74
N GLY A 40 2.34 2.33 17.51
CA GLY A 40 3.61 2.28 16.80
C GLY A 40 4.15 3.67 16.44
N LEU A 41 3.26 4.59 16.02
CA LEU A 41 3.63 5.93 15.62
C LEU A 41 4.16 6.80 16.78
N ARG A 42 3.81 6.49 18.04
CA ARG A 42 4.33 7.18 19.23
C ARG A 42 5.85 7.23 19.30
N LEU A 43 6.54 6.22 18.79
CA LEU A 43 8.00 6.19 18.76
C LEU A 43 8.59 7.29 17.85
N SER A 44 7.89 7.66 16.79
CA SER A 44 8.30 8.74 15.90
C SER A 44 7.86 10.12 16.42
N GLY A 45 6.80 10.17 17.26
CA GLY A 45 6.12 11.37 17.70
C GLY A 45 5.27 12.04 16.62
N GLU A 46 5.03 11.36 15.49
CA GLU A 46 4.30 11.89 14.33
C GLU A 46 2.97 11.17 14.12
N SER A 47 2.07 11.82 13.37
CA SER A 47 0.75 11.30 13.02
C SER A 47 0.79 10.48 11.72
N LYS A 48 -0.31 9.75 11.44
CA LYS A 48 -0.48 9.03 10.17
C LYS A 48 -0.50 9.97 8.96
N GLU A 49 -1.07 11.16 9.13
CA GLU A 49 -1.15 12.20 8.10
C GLU A 49 0.25 12.69 7.70
N TYR A 50 1.12 12.94 8.68
CA TYR A 50 2.52 13.31 8.42
C TYR A 50 3.22 12.29 7.51
N PHE A 51 3.02 10.99 7.77
CA PHE A 51 3.60 9.95 6.94
C PHE A 51 2.94 9.85 5.56
N ALA A 52 1.62 10.02 5.47
CA ALA A 52 0.89 10.02 4.20
C ALA A 52 1.35 11.18 3.31
N GLU A 53 1.32 12.41 3.82
CA GLU A 53 1.80 13.60 3.11
C GLU A 53 3.28 13.46 2.72
N GLY A 54 4.11 13.00 3.66
CA GLY A 54 5.54 12.83 3.43
C GLY A 54 5.87 11.83 2.32
N ARG A 55 5.10 10.73 2.18
CA ARG A 55 5.23 9.79 1.06
C ARG A 55 4.82 10.44 -0.26
N MET A 56 3.67 11.13 -0.28
CA MET A 56 3.16 11.76 -1.51
C MET A 56 4.02 12.93 -1.99
N LEU A 57 4.55 13.76 -1.09
CA LEU A 57 5.49 14.83 -1.45
C LEU A 57 6.78 14.27 -2.07
N ARG A 58 7.32 13.19 -1.50
CA ARG A 58 8.50 12.52 -2.06
C ARG A 58 8.20 11.87 -3.41
N LEU A 59 7.06 11.20 -3.53
CA LEU A 59 6.62 10.60 -4.78
C LEU A 59 6.43 11.67 -5.86
N ARG A 60 5.73 12.77 -5.55
CA ARG A 60 5.57 13.91 -6.46
C ARG A 60 6.91 14.37 -7.00
N LYS A 61 7.90 14.60 -6.11
CA LYS A 61 9.23 15.02 -6.54
C LYS A 61 9.88 14.03 -7.50
N ARG A 62 9.67 12.70 -7.32
CA ARG A 62 10.22 11.67 -8.23
C ARG A 62 9.52 11.64 -9.57
N LEU A 63 8.21 11.83 -9.59
CA LEU A 63 7.44 11.93 -10.83
C LEU A 63 7.80 13.20 -11.60
N GLU A 64 7.99 14.33 -10.92
CA GLU A 64 8.48 15.58 -11.51
C GLU A 64 9.88 15.43 -12.13
N ASP A 65 10.83 14.75 -11.44
CA ASP A 65 12.17 14.43 -11.95
C ASP A 65 12.11 13.60 -13.26
N LEU A 66 11.03 12.82 -13.45
CA LEU A 66 10.76 12.01 -14.65
C LEU A 66 9.83 12.73 -15.67
N HIS A 67 9.39 13.95 -15.40
CA HIS A 67 8.41 14.69 -16.18
C HIS A 67 7.04 14.01 -16.31
N ILE A 68 6.63 13.25 -15.27
CA ILE A 68 5.37 12.50 -15.21
C ILE A 68 4.35 13.27 -14.38
N ARG A 69 3.12 13.34 -14.91
CA ARG A 69 1.94 13.86 -14.22
C ARG A 69 0.82 12.84 -14.35
N PRO A 70 0.61 11.98 -13.35
CA PRO A 70 -0.44 10.98 -13.40
C PRO A 70 -1.80 11.64 -13.32
N LYS A 71 -2.75 11.19 -14.14
CA LYS A 71 -4.15 11.65 -14.11
C LYS A 71 -5.03 10.66 -13.35
N ILE A 72 -4.79 9.38 -13.54
CA ILE A 72 -5.56 8.30 -12.92
C ILE A 72 -4.61 7.48 -12.07
N ALA A 73 -4.92 7.39 -10.77
CA ALA A 73 -4.14 6.59 -9.83
C ALA A 73 -4.92 5.37 -9.32
N PHE A 74 -4.17 4.39 -8.86
CA PHE A 74 -4.65 3.18 -8.22
C PHE A 74 -3.97 3.02 -6.85
N ASP A 75 -4.74 2.97 -5.77
CA ASP A 75 -4.28 2.73 -4.40
C ASP A 75 -4.58 1.27 -4.02
N PHE A 76 -3.55 0.43 -4.02
CA PHE A 76 -3.64 -0.99 -3.71
C PHE A 76 -3.48 -1.22 -2.20
N GLY A 77 -4.52 -1.74 -1.55
CA GLY A 77 -4.62 -1.85 -0.10
C GLY A 77 -4.94 -0.50 0.53
N CYS A 78 -5.98 0.18 0.03
CA CYS A 78 -6.30 1.55 0.43
C CYS A 78 -6.89 1.66 1.86
N GLY A 79 -7.35 0.56 2.47
CA GLY A 79 -8.03 0.55 3.75
C GLY A 79 -9.21 1.53 3.79
N THR A 80 -9.25 2.39 4.80
CA THR A 80 -10.27 3.46 4.95
C THR A 80 -10.02 4.67 4.03
N GLY A 81 -9.11 4.57 3.07
CA GLY A 81 -8.83 5.61 2.09
C GLY A 81 -8.13 6.85 2.64
N SER A 82 -7.44 6.75 3.78
CA SER A 82 -6.82 7.92 4.46
C SER A 82 -5.77 8.67 3.62
N ALA A 83 -5.23 8.06 2.56
CA ALA A 83 -4.33 8.72 1.62
C ALA A 83 -5.07 9.49 0.50
N THR A 84 -6.39 9.32 0.36
CA THR A 84 -7.19 9.92 -0.71
C THR A 84 -6.93 11.42 -0.91
N PRO A 85 -7.00 12.30 0.10
CA PRO A 85 -6.74 13.72 -0.09
C PRO A 85 -5.36 13.99 -0.71
N CYS A 86 -4.35 13.23 -0.30
CA CYS A 86 -2.99 13.42 -0.79
C CYS A 86 -2.83 13.10 -2.29
N PHE A 87 -3.62 12.17 -2.83
CA PHE A 87 -3.63 11.92 -4.28
C PHE A 87 -4.12 13.13 -5.07
N PHE A 88 -5.19 13.78 -4.62
CA PHE A 88 -5.76 14.95 -5.30
C PHE A 88 -4.95 16.21 -5.01
N ASP A 89 -4.68 16.51 -3.75
CA ASP A 89 -4.09 17.78 -3.33
C ASP A 89 -2.58 17.87 -3.60
N ILE A 90 -1.87 16.73 -3.53
CA ILE A 90 -0.42 16.69 -3.70
C ILE A 90 -0.03 16.21 -5.09
N LEU A 91 -0.57 15.07 -5.56
CA LEU A 91 -0.22 14.53 -6.88
C LEU A 91 -1.03 15.16 -8.02
N GLY A 92 -2.19 15.75 -7.72
CA GLY A 92 -3.04 16.41 -8.72
C GLY A 92 -3.73 15.41 -9.65
N VAL A 93 -4.07 14.20 -9.17
CA VAL A 93 -4.80 13.23 -9.98
C VAL A 93 -6.24 13.70 -10.22
N GLU A 94 -6.81 13.28 -11.34
CA GLU A 94 -8.19 13.57 -11.72
C GLU A 94 -9.15 12.48 -11.21
N SER A 95 -8.64 11.25 -11.02
CA SER A 95 -9.42 10.09 -10.55
C SER A 95 -8.55 9.11 -9.78
N LEU A 96 -9.17 8.39 -8.83
CA LEU A 96 -8.52 7.39 -8.00
C LEU A 96 -9.38 6.12 -7.91
N LEU A 97 -8.77 4.95 -8.07
CA LEU A 97 -9.33 3.66 -7.67
C LEU A 97 -8.67 3.22 -6.37
N GLY A 98 -9.46 3.00 -5.32
CA GLY A 98 -9.01 2.37 -4.08
C GLY A 98 -9.45 0.91 -4.03
N LEU A 99 -8.51 0.00 -3.89
CA LEU A 99 -8.76 -1.44 -3.74
C LEU A 99 -8.39 -1.89 -2.33
N ASP A 100 -9.30 -2.59 -1.67
CA ASP A 100 -9.04 -3.25 -0.39
C ASP A 100 -9.92 -4.50 -0.24
N PRO A 101 -9.47 -5.59 0.39
CA PRO A 101 -10.28 -6.78 0.61
C PRO A 101 -11.35 -6.59 1.70
N SER A 102 -11.22 -5.59 2.58
CA SER A 102 -12.14 -5.32 3.69
C SER A 102 -13.30 -4.43 3.23
N GLU A 103 -14.49 -5.01 3.09
CA GLU A 103 -15.70 -4.24 2.75
C GLU A 103 -16.06 -3.23 3.85
N SER A 104 -15.77 -3.52 5.12
CA SER A 104 -16.00 -2.59 6.23
C SER A 104 -15.11 -1.35 6.10
N SER A 105 -13.84 -1.51 5.76
CA SER A 105 -12.92 -0.39 5.48
C SER A 105 -13.37 0.43 4.27
N LEU A 106 -13.81 -0.24 3.19
CA LEU A 106 -14.30 0.42 1.99
C LEU A 106 -15.61 1.18 2.24
N ALA A 107 -16.51 0.66 3.09
CA ALA A 107 -17.73 1.35 3.47
C ALA A 107 -17.43 2.66 4.21
N GLU A 108 -16.43 2.65 5.10
CA GLU A 108 -15.95 3.86 5.76
C GLU A 108 -15.31 4.83 4.77
N ALA A 109 -14.43 4.33 3.88
CA ALA A 109 -13.79 5.13 2.84
C ALA A 109 -14.81 5.83 1.94
N ARG A 110 -15.85 5.12 1.46
CA ARG A 110 -16.93 5.69 0.64
C ARG A 110 -17.70 6.79 1.38
N ARG A 111 -17.90 6.65 2.68
CA ARG A 111 -18.57 7.65 3.51
C ARG A 111 -17.72 8.90 3.70
N GLU A 112 -16.44 8.71 4.03
CA GLU A 112 -15.52 9.78 4.37
C GLU A 112 -15.12 10.60 3.14
N TRP A 113 -14.83 9.92 2.02
CA TRP A 113 -14.25 10.55 0.82
C TRP A 113 -15.23 10.69 -0.34
N LYS A 114 -16.55 10.75 -0.04
CA LYS A 114 -17.63 10.83 -1.04
C LYS A 114 -17.54 12.02 -2.00
N ASP A 115 -16.88 13.11 -1.58
CA ASP A 115 -16.76 14.35 -2.34
C ASP A 115 -15.51 14.36 -3.26
N TYR A 116 -14.70 13.28 -3.22
CA TYR A 116 -13.56 13.07 -4.12
C TYR A 116 -13.94 12.15 -5.28
N GLY A 117 -13.22 12.27 -6.39
CA GLY A 117 -13.40 11.42 -7.58
C GLY A 117 -12.82 10.01 -7.39
N VAL A 118 -13.27 9.27 -6.38
CA VAL A 118 -12.75 7.95 -6.00
C VAL A 118 -13.77 6.86 -6.22
N ALA A 119 -13.33 5.74 -6.81
CA ALA A 119 -14.06 4.48 -6.82
C ALA A 119 -13.39 3.50 -5.86
N PHE A 120 -14.10 3.09 -4.80
CA PHE A 120 -13.64 2.10 -3.83
C PHE A 120 -14.25 0.72 -4.14
N ALA A 121 -13.41 -0.32 -4.33
CA ALA A 121 -13.84 -1.63 -4.74
C ALA A 121 -13.01 -2.77 -4.11
N ILE A 122 -13.60 -3.96 -3.99
CA ILE A 122 -12.92 -5.20 -3.57
C ILE A 122 -12.21 -5.91 -4.74
N SER A 123 -12.44 -5.47 -5.97
CA SER A 123 -11.86 -6.04 -7.18
C SER A 123 -11.48 -4.92 -8.15
N ALA A 124 -10.36 -5.11 -8.84
CA ALA A 124 -9.87 -4.21 -9.88
C ALA A 124 -10.43 -4.56 -11.29
N SER A 125 -11.42 -5.44 -11.37
CA SER A 125 -12.04 -5.82 -12.65
C SER A 125 -12.66 -4.60 -13.35
N GLY A 126 -12.36 -4.45 -14.64
CA GLY A 126 -12.78 -3.31 -15.45
C GLY A 126 -11.87 -2.08 -15.37
N TRP A 127 -10.72 -2.20 -14.69
CA TRP A 127 -9.72 -1.14 -14.59
C TRP A 127 -8.40 -1.51 -15.27
N GLU A 128 -8.42 -2.55 -16.11
CA GLU A 128 -7.26 -3.01 -16.84
C GLU A 128 -6.72 -1.87 -17.72
N GLU A 129 -5.41 -1.65 -17.63
CA GLU A 129 -4.66 -0.64 -18.40
C GLU A 129 -5.24 0.80 -18.33
N SER A 130 -5.89 1.13 -17.21
CA SER A 130 -6.56 2.43 -17.04
C SER A 130 -5.72 3.44 -16.25
N CYS A 131 -4.82 2.98 -15.37
CA CYS A 131 -4.11 3.85 -14.43
C CYS A 131 -2.72 4.25 -14.93
N ASP A 132 -2.35 5.51 -14.68
CA ASP A 132 -1.02 6.03 -14.97
C ASP A 132 -0.02 5.71 -13.83
N LEU A 133 -0.55 5.63 -12.60
CA LEU A 133 0.21 5.41 -11.37
C LEU A 133 -0.52 4.41 -10.48
N ALA A 134 0.18 3.36 -10.05
CA ALA A 134 -0.21 2.55 -8.91
C ALA A 134 0.60 2.96 -7.67
N PHE A 135 -0.03 2.89 -6.53
CA PHE A 135 0.56 3.14 -5.22
C PHE A 135 0.19 2.01 -4.27
N CYS A 136 1.10 1.67 -3.39
CA CYS A 136 0.87 0.71 -2.32
C CYS A 136 1.74 1.11 -1.13
N ASN A 137 1.21 1.07 0.08
CA ASN A 137 1.97 1.40 1.28
C ASN A 137 1.69 0.42 2.41
N GLY A 138 2.70 -0.36 2.78
CA GLY A 138 2.61 -1.24 3.94
C GLY A 138 1.58 -2.36 3.77
N VAL A 139 1.44 -2.93 2.59
CA VAL A 139 0.44 -3.96 2.27
C VAL A 139 1.09 -5.33 2.09
N PHE A 140 2.22 -5.39 1.40
CA PHE A 140 2.81 -6.67 1.00
C PHE A 140 3.36 -7.49 2.17
N HIS A 141 3.68 -6.85 3.30
CA HIS A 141 4.08 -7.58 4.50
C HIS A 141 2.91 -8.31 5.19
N HIS A 142 1.67 -7.99 4.82
CA HIS A 142 0.46 -8.74 5.24
C HIS A 142 0.04 -9.83 4.27
N ILE A 143 0.59 -9.84 3.04
CA ILE A 143 0.25 -10.83 2.03
C ILE A 143 1.16 -12.05 2.18
N PRO A 144 0.60 -13.28 2.31
CA PRO A 144 1.37 -14.53 2.28
C PRO A 144 2.29 -14.59 1.07
N LEU A 145 3.45 -15.23 1.21
CA LEU A 145 4.47 -15.25 0.14
C LEU A 145 3.95 -15.84 -1.17
N GLU A 146 3.09 -16.86 -1.09
CA GLU A 146 2.45 -17.53 -2.21
C GLU A 146 1.45 -16.67 -2.95
N ASP A 147 0.82 -15.68 -2.28
CA ASP A 147 -0.20 -14.81 -2.86
C ASP A 147 0.39 -13.50 -3.43
N ARG A 148 1.63 -13.15 -3.08
CA ARG A 148 2.29 -11.94 -3.58
C ARG A 148 2.37 -11.84 -5.10
N PRO A 149 2.64 -12.93 -5.87
CA PRO A 149 2.61 -12.87 -7.33
C PRO A 149 1.25 -12.45 -7.89
N ALA A 150 0.14 -12.91 -7.31
CA ALA A 150 -1.21 -12.50 -7.72
C ALA A 150 -1.47 -11.03 -7.40
N ALA A 151 -1.00 -10.53 -6.25
CA ALA A 151 -1.07 -9.11 -5.90
C ALA A 151 -0.29 -8.23 -6.89
N PHE A 152 0.94 -8.61 -7.24
CA PHE A 152 1.72 -7.89 -8.28
C PHE A 152 1.03 -7.95 -9.64
N ALA A 153 0.44 -9.09 -10.03
CA ALA A 153 -0.29 -9.23 -11.27
C ALA A 153 -1.51 -8.30 -11.33
N THR A 154 -2.25 -8.16 -10.22
CA THR A 154 -3.36 -7.21 -10.09
C THR A 154 -2.88 -5.77 -10.33
N VAL A 155 -1.83 -5.34 -9.61
CA VAL A 155 -1.26 -3.99 -9.80
C VAL A 155 -0.79 -3.78 -11.25
N ARG A 156 -0.12 -4.79 -11.82
CA ARG A 156 0.38 -4.70 -13.21
C ARG A 156 -0.76 -4.62 -14.23
N ALA A 157 -1.84 -5.35 -14.00
CA ALA A 157 -3.01 -5.36 -14.91
C ALA A 157 -3.70 -4.00 -14.97
N THR A 158 -3.82 -3.27 -13.84
CA THR A 158 -4.47 -1.95 -13.81
C THR A 158 -3.64 -0.86 -14.47
N LEU A 159 -2.32 -1.00 -14.50
CA LEU A 159 -1.43 0.00 -15.09
C LEU A 159 -1.46 -0.04 -16.62
N LYS A 160 -1.50 1.14 -17.23
CA LYS A 160 -1.21 1.34 -18.65
C LYS A 160 0.19 0.80 -19.00
N PRO A 161 0.45 0.43 -20.26
CA PRO A 161 1.82 0.21 -20.71
C PRO A 161 2.71 1.41 -20.36
N GLY A 162 3.87 1.16 -19.73
CA GLY A 162 4.76 2.21 -19.26
C GLY A 162 4.29 2.99 -18.04
N GLY A 163 3.16 2.62 -17.43
CA GLY A 163 2.67 3.20 -16.18
C GLY A 163 3.59 2.92 -15.00
N TYR A 164 3.48 3.70 -13.95
CA TYR A 164 4.41 3.70 -12.81
C TYR A 164 3.82 3.01 -11.58
N PHE A 165 4.67 2.37 -10.80
CA PHE A 165 4.30 1.77 -9.52
C PHE A 165 5.19 2.30 -8.40
N ALA A 166 4.58 2.95 -7.42
CA ALA A 166 5.20 3.43 -6.19
C ALA A 166 4.96 2.41 -5.08
N PHE A 167 5.91 1.52 -4.87
CA PHE A 167 5.88 0.49 -3.83
C PHE A 167 6.55 1.01 -2.56
N TRP A 168 5.76 1.30 -1.53
CA TRP A 168 6.22 1.72 -0.21
C TRP A 168 6.11 0.61 0.81
N GLU A 169 7.18 0.43 1.60
CA GLU A 169 7.21 -0.53 2.70
C GLU A 169 8.00 -0.02 3.91
N ASN A 170 7.73 -0.62 5.06
CA ASN A 170 8.49 -0.43 6.26
C ASN A 170 9.92 -0.97 6.08
N ASN A 171 10.93 -0.24 6.55
CA ASN A 171 12.31 -0.62 6.35
C ASN A 171 12.80 -1.59 7.46
N PRO A 172 13.04 -2.88 7.15
CA PRO A 172 13.48 -3.87 8.14
C PRO A 172 14.88 -3.59 8.70
N TRP A 173 15.71 -2.82 8.01
CA TRP A 173 17.05 -2.45 8.52
C TRP A 173 16.99 -1.39 9.61
N ASN A 174 15.91 -0.61 9.69
CA ASN A 174 15.73 0.38 10.74
C ASN A 174 15.22 -0.29 12.04
N PRO A 175 15.99 -0.27 13.15
CA PRO A 175 15.59 -0.95 14.38
C PRO A 175 14.38 -0.31 15.05
N LEU A 176 14.18 1.01 14.90
CA LEU A 176 13.00 1.69 15.45
C LEU A 176 11.72 1.30 14.70
N THR A 177 11.80 1.14 13.38
CA THR A 177 10.68 0.63 12.57
C THR A 177 10.30 -0.79 12.99
N ARG A 178 11.28 -1.67 13.18
CA ARG A 178 11.01 -3.03 13.67
C ARG A 178 10.37 -3.04 15.06
N LEU A 179 10.80 -2.14 15.94
CA LEU A 179 10.19 -1.99 17.25
C LEU A 179 8.76 -1.45 17.13
N ALA A 180 8.53 -0.44 16.28
CA ALA A 180 7.20 0.12 16.05
C ALA A 180 6.22 -0.95 15.53
N MET A 181 6.62 -1.74 14.53
CA MET A 181 5.80 -2.84 14.00
C MET A 181 5.41 -3.87 15.07
N ARG A 182 6.33 -4.23 15.97
CA ARG A 182 6.03 -5.16 17.08
C ARG A 182 5.02 -4.61 18.09
N LEU A 183 4.88 -3.29 18.19
CA LEU A 183 3.92 -2.64 19.08
C LEU A 183 2.52 -2.50 18.47
N VAL A 184 2.40 -2.72 17.17
CA VAL A 184 1.14 -2.69 16.43
C VAL A 184 0.64 -4.14 16.28
N PRO A 185 -0.51 -4.52 16.87
CA PRO A 185 -0.95 -5.91 16.92
C PRO A 185 -1.10 -6.58 15.55
N PHE A 186 -1.61 -5.86 14.54
CA PHE A 186 -1.76 -6.40 13.19
C PHE A 186 -0.45 -6.45 12.39
N ASP A 187 0.64 -5.79 12.86
CA ASP A 187 1.98 -5.85 12.27
C ASP A 187 2.92 -6.82 13.02
N ALA A 188 2.51 -7.33 14.18
CA ALA A 188 3.39 -8.11 15.06
C ALA A 188 3.95 -9.37 14.38
N ASP A 189 3.14 -10.00 13.53
CA ASP A 189 3.51 -11.20 12.76
C ASP A 189 3.69 -10.92 11.26
N ALA A 190 3.82 -9.66 10.86
CA ALA A 190 4.01 -9.28 9.48
C ALA A 190 5.30 -9.89 8.89
N ILE A 191 5.22 -10.39 7.66
CA ILE A 191 6.37 -10.95 6.94
C ILE A 191 7.16 -9.79 6.33
N LEU A 192 8.25 -9.40 7.02
CA LEU A 192 9.09 -8.28 6.60
C LEU A 192 9.51 -8.38 5.13
N VAL A 193 9.35 -7.28 4.39
CA VAL A 193 9.76 -7.18 3.00
C VAL A 193 11.07 -6.42 2.92
N TRP A 194 12.16 -7.13 2.60
CA TRP A 194 13.47 -6.51 2.51
C TRP A 194 13.64 -5.73 1.19
N PRO A 195 14.28 -4.55 1.16
CA PRO A 195 14.40 -3.75 -0.06
C PRO A 195 15.04 -4.47 -1.25
N HIS A 196 15.98 -5.38 -1.01
CA HIS A 196 16.60 -6.17 -2.08
C HIS A 196 15.65 -7.25 -2.61
N GLU A 197 14.89 -7.88 -1.72
CA GLU A 197 13.86 -8.85 -2.07
C GLU A 197 12.72 -8.18 -2.85
N ALA A 198 12.22 -7.03 -2.38
CA ALA A 198 11.20 -6.25 -3.08
C ALA A 198 11.62 -5.95 -4.53
N ARG A 199 12.87 -5.48 -4.73
CA ARG A 199 13.39 -5.23 -6.09
C ARG A 199 13.45 -6.49 -6.96
N GLY A 200 13.83 -7.62 -6.38
CA GLY A 200 13.85 -8.92 -7.09
C GLY A 200 12.46 -9.31 -7.56
N ARG A 201 11.51 -9.36 -6.61
CA ARG A 201 10.12 -9.75 -6.88
C ARG A 201 9.42 -8.80 -7.84
N LEU A 202 9.66 -7.49 -7.75
CA LEU A 202 9.11 -6.53 -8.71
C LEU A 202 9.59 -6.82 -10.14
N ARG A 203 10.89 -7.12 -10.34
CA ARG A 203 11.42 -7.49 -11.67
C ARG A 203 10.85 -8.80 -12.18
N GLU A 204 10.77 -9.83 -11.34
CA GLU A 204 10.17 -11.13 -11.66
C GLU A 204 8.71 -11.02 -12.09
N ASN A 205 7.99 -9.98 -11.60
CA ASN A 205 6.59 -9.72 -11.94
C ASN A 205 6.39 -8.65 -13.03
N GLY A 206 7.42 -8.39 -13.85
CA GLY A 206 7.31 -7.55 -15.05
C GLY A 206 7.36 -6.04 -14.78
N PHE A 207 8.08 -5.64 -13.73
CA PHE A 207 8.37 -4.23 -13.46
C PHE A 207 9.85 -3.90 -13.66
N GLU A 208 10.13 -2.81 -14.33
CA GLU A 208 11.46 -2.21 -14.39
C GLU A 208 11.67 -1.36 -13.12
N VAL A 209 12.62 -1.73 -12.27
CA VAL A 209 12.96 -0.97 -11.07
C VAL A 209 13.83 0.22 -11.45
N LEU A 210 13.29 1.42 -11.30
CA LEU A 210 13.97 2.67 -11.64
C LEU A 210 14.88 3.15 -10.50
N ARG A 211 14.38 3.08 -9.25
CA ARG A 211 15.14 3.54 -8.08
C ARG A 211 14.59 2.99 -6.78
N THR A 212 15.42 3.08 -5.73
CA THR A 212 15.01 2.85 -4.34
C THR A 212 15.44 4.05 -3.52
N ASP A 213 14.50 4.68 -2.81
CA ASP A 213 14.75 5.80 -1.91
C ASP A 213 14.32 5.43 -0.49
N TYR A 214 15.12 5.80 0.51
CA TYR A 214 14.78 5.66 1.91
C TYR A 214 14.27 6.99 2.46
N ALA A 215 13.35 6.95 3.42
CA ALA A 215 12.64 8.11 3.92
C ALA A 215 12.37 8.02 5.43
N PHE A 216 12.04 9.16 6.04
CA PHE A 216 11.69 9.27 7.45
C PHE A 216 12.86 8.87 8.38
N PHE A 217 13.96 9.61 8.26
CA PHE A 217 15.17 9.38 9.05
C PHE A 217 15.06 9.94 10.46
N PHE A 218 14.39 11.09 10.61
CA PHE A 218 14.38 11.85 11.84
C PHE A 218 12.98 11.88 12.48
N PRO A 219 12.82 11.32 13.70
CA PRO A 219 11.60 11.45 14.47
C PRO A 219 11.36 12.92 14.86
N LYS A 220 10.19 13.22 15.41
CA LYS A 220 9.74 14.58 15.70
C LYS A 220 10.72 15.39 16.53
N PHE A 221 11.33 14.79 17.55
CA PHE A 221 12.30 15.47 18.41
C PHE A 221 13.63 15.85 17.71
N LEU A 222 13.89 15.27 16.51
CA LEU A 222 15.00 15.61 15.61
C LEU A 222 14.50 16.34 14.35
N SER A 223 13.32 16.93 14.37
CA SER A 223 12.69 17.57 13.19
C SER A 223 13.57 18.66 12.57
N ALA A 224 14.39 19.36 13.36
CA ALA A 224 15.34 20.33 12.87
C ALA A 224 16.39 19.76 11.88
N LEU A 225 16.61 18.45 11.87
CA LEU A 225 17.55 17.77 10.97
C LEU A 225 16.90 17.27 9.65
N ARG A 226 15.58 17.42 9.50
CA ARG A 226 14.84 16.85 8.34
C ARG A 226 15.22 17.48 7.00
N PHE A 227 15.80 18.68 7.00
CA PHE A 227 16.34 19.29 5.79
C PHE A 227 17.48 18.46 5.16
N LEU A 228 18.11 17.55 5.91
CA LEU A 228 19.13 16.63 5.42
C LEU A 228 18.54 15.39 4.70
N GLU A 229 17.28 15.05 4.96
CA GLU A 229 16.67 13.81 4.44
C GLU A 229 16.76 13.65 2.91
N PRO A 230 16.58 14.71 2.10
CA PRO A 230 16.74 14.59 0.64
C PRO A 230 18.13 14.10 0.22
N SER A 231 19.18 14.46 0.98
CA SER A 231 20.57 14.03 0.73
C SER A 231 20.86 12.62 1.26
N LEU A 232 20.08 12.13 2.22
CA LEU A 232 20.24 10.82 2.85
C LEU A 232 19.44 9.70 2.17
N ARG A 233 18.62 10.01 1.17
CA ARG A 233 17.67 9.06 0.54
C ARG A 233 18.27 7.74 0.03
N TRP A 234 19.57 7.70 -0.23
CA TRP A 234 20.29 6.51 -0.66
C TRP A 234 20.73 5.61 0.50
N LEU A 235 20.73 6.15 1.73
CA LEU A 235 21.19 5.46 2.93
C LEU A 235 20.07 4.57 3.49
N PRO A 236 20.32 3.26 3.70
CA PRO A 236 19.25 2.32 4.09
C PRO A 236 18.88 2.39 5.59
N LEU A 237 18.82 3.59 6.16
CA LEU A 237 18.52 3.84 7.57
C LEU A 237 17.20 4.56 7.82
N GLY A 238 16.49 5.00 6.77
CA GLY A 238 15.16 5.58 6.89
C GLY A 238 14.14 4.61 7.46
N GLY A 239 13.07 5.10 8.08
CA GLY A 239 12.00 4.27 8.64
C GLY A 239 11.21 3.49 7.61
N GLN A 240 11.09 4.05 6.39
CA GLN A 240 10.43 3.43 5.24
C GLN A 240 11.29 3.53 3.99
N TYR A 241 10.93 2.75 2.97
CA TYR A 241 11.54 2.85 1.65
C TYR A 241 10.50 2.85 0.54
N LEU A 242 10.82 3.53 -0.55
CA LEU A 242 10.10 3.53 -1.82
C LEU A 242 10.92 2.75 -2.84
N VAL A 243 10.29 1.80 -3.54
CA VAL A 243 10.79 1.30 -4.81
C VAL A 243 9.89 1.86 -5.91
N LEU A 244 10.42 2.79 -6.71
CA LEU A 244 9.71 3.33 -7.86
C LEU A 244 10.02 2.47 -9.08
N CYS A 245 8.97 1.98 -9.71
CA CYS A 245 9.04 1.07 -10.85
C CYS A 245 8.22 1.61 -12.02
N ARG A 246 8.48 1.05 -13.21
CA ARG A 246 7.67 1.21 -14.42
C ARG A 246 7.18 -0.17 -14.89
N LYS A 247 5.93 -0.28 -15.34
CA LYS A 247 5.44 -1.49 -16.00
C LYS A 247 6.28 -1.74 -17.25
N ALA A 248 6.99 -2.89 -17.29
CA ALA A 248 7.72 -3.28 -18.48
C ALA A 248 6.75 -3.60 -19.64
N GLU A 249 7.17 -3.29 -20.85
CA GLU A 249 6.41 -3.57 -22.08
C GLU A 249 6.19 -5.08 -22.29
#